data_caa47dc3c7558b91105b6fe9269d24d0
#
_entry.id   caa47dc3c7558b91105b6fe9269d24d0
#
_cell.length_a   1.000
_cell.length_b   1.000
_cell.length_c   1.000
_cell.angle_alpha   90.00
_cell.angle_beta   90.00
_cell.angle_gamma   90.00
#
_symmetry.space_group_name_H-M   'P 1'
#
loop_
_entity.id
_entity.type
_entity.pdbx_description
1 polymer ?
#
loop_
_entity_poly.entity_id
_entity_poly.type
_entity_poly.pdbx_seq_one_letter_code
_entity_poly.pdbx_strand_id
1 'polypeptide(L)'
;MRSRLPNDDLLVARQTGASHAGKRFPRLKTAAAIVTAAVAVLVVLLAAANFFPASSNIFTLAGTYVWASTAPHLVLVSVLAALLTIPLWRARRRPVLRGIASGAAVLALAASTFITGSLITAATSNGGSVNLVQAVTLSTPTEPPTEVTTYVTAGGEPLEARVYEPEGGAEGAPVMMYVHGGGWETGSAEESESTAQHWAAEGWYVVSVNYRLSSTQQPTWDKAPADLACALTWTDRHAAEAGADNDRLTVMGDSAGGHLAVLLGWSAADGAAESTCADQGEVPVPDAIVASYPAIDVQYNYDYGVAPVPGIDPQEFTHLFLGGTPAEFPDRMRAVSPLTYLGDATPSTLVLQPDRDDFIPAEGNYRSIKTAQQAGVDARIVSVPFAWHAFDALQGSLGGQVKNSVTKTWLDQRDLAPQQRQGT
;
A
#
# COMPACT_ATOMS: atom_id res chain seq x y z
N MET A 1 -13.18 -96.70 -41.94
CA MET A 1 -14.00 -96.04 -42.95
C MET A 1 -14.28 -94.63 -42.50
N ARG A 2 -13.73 -93.67 -43.16
CA ARG A 2 -14.18 -92.30 -43.44
C ARG A 2 -15.35 -91.79 -42.56
N SER A 3 -15.47 -90.59 -42.04
CA SER A 3 -14.98 -89.30 -42.58
C SER A 3 -15.54 -88.17 -41.70
N ARG A 4 -14.81 -87.07 -41.75
CA ARG A 4 -15.25 -85.64 -41.72
C ARG A 4 -15.65 -85.01 -40.39
N LEU A 5 -14.78 -84.17 -39.98
CA LEU A 5 -15.09 -82.92 -39.27
C LEU A 5 -15.96 -81.99 -40.15
N PRO A 6 -16.61 -81.00 -39.52
CA PRO A 6 -16.43 -79.63 -40.00
C PRO A 6 -15.98 -78.68 -38.89
N ASN A 7 -14.98 -77.91 -39.32
CA ASN A 7 -14.72 -76.54 -38.79
C ASN A 7 -15.96 -75.69 -39.04
N ASP A 8 -16.35 -74.90 -38.03
CA ASP A 8 -16.88 -73.54 -38.21
C ASP A 8 -17.33 -73.02 -36.83
N ASP A 9 -16.39 -72.50 -36.02
CA ASP A 9 -16.70 -71.60 -34.90
C ASP A 9 -15.49 -70.78 -34.47
N LEU A 10 -14.96 -69.94 -35.43
CA LEU A 10 -13.88 -68.98 -35.19
C LEU A 10 -14.05 -67.70 -36.01
N LEU A 11 -15.19 -67.01 -35.90
CA LEU A 11 -15.38 -65.69 -36.54
C LEU A 11 -16.52 -64.85 -35.91
N VAL A 12 -16.65 -64.77 -34.60
CA VAL A 12 -17.50 -63.72 -33.97
C VAL A 12 -16.87 -63.28 -32.63
N ALA A 13 -15.71 -62.65 -32.64
CA ALA A 13 -15.16 -61.98 -31.47
C ALA A 13 -14.18 -60.84 -31.87
N ARG A 14 -14.60 -60.01 -32.77
CA ARG A 14 -13.86 -58.78 -33.10
C ARG A 14 -14.80 -57.65 -33.54
N GLN A 15 -15.62 -57.10 -32.66
CA GLN A 15 -16.25 -55.80 -32.87
C GLN A 15 -17.01 -55.33 -31.61
N THR A 16 -16.36 -55.14 -30.48
CA THR A 16 -16.93 -54.32 -29.39
C THR A 16 -15.80 -53.64 -28.57
N GLY A 17 -14.86 -53.03 -29.26
CA GLY A 17 -13.72 -52.38 -28.60
C GLY A 17 -13.36 -50.99 -29.14
N ALA A 18 -14.34 -50.24 -29.63
CA ALA A 18 -14.05 -48.89 -30.10
C ALA A 18 -15.28 -47.99 -30.00
N SER A 19 -15.55 -47.38 -28.86
CA SER A 19 -16.39 -46.17 -28.79
C SER A 19 -16.63 -45.61 -27.38
N HIS A 20 -15.64 -45.46 -26.53
CA HIS A 20 -15.86 -44.69 -25.31
C HIS A 20 -14.87 -43.51 -25.10
N ALA A 21 -13.85 -43.34 -25.90
CA ALA A 21 -12.92 -42.24 -25.80
C ALA A 21 -13.43 -40.92 -26.43
N GLY A 22 -14.40 -41.00 -27.36
CA GLY A 22 -14.85 -39.81 -28.11
C GLY A 22 -15.88 -38.91 -27.45
N LYS A 23 -16.52 -39.32 -26.35
CA LYS A 23 -17.64 -38.57 -25.73
C LYS A 23 -17.24 -37.65 -24.54
N ARG A 24 -16.05 -37.78 -23.98
CA ARG A 24 -15.57 -36.91 -22.86
C ARG A 24 -15.08 -35.54 -23.30
N PHE A 25 -14.49 -35.40 -24.48
CA PHE A 25 -13.89 -34.15 -24.96
C PHE A 25 -14.85 -32.98 -25.20
N PRO A 26 -16.09 -33.13 -25.70
CA PRO A 26 -16.98 -31.98 -25.93
C PRO A 26 -17.52 -31.36 -24.61
N ARG A 27 -17.67 -32.12 -23.53
CA ARG A 27 -18.08 -31.60 -22.22
C ARG A 27 -16.94 -30.82 -21.56
N LEU A 28 -15.70 -31.26 -21.66
CA LEU A 28 -14.52 -30.59 -21.15
C LEU A 28 -14.29 -29.23 -21.84
N LYS A 29 -14.44 -29.18 -23.18
CA LYS A 29 -14.33 -27.91 -23.94
C LYS A 29 -15.42 -26.91 -23.57
N THR A 30 -16.63 -27.38 -23.25
CA THR A 30 -17.71 -26.50 -22.81
C THR A 30 -17.45 -25.99 -21.39
N ALA A 31 -16.99 -26.82 -20.46
CA ALA A 31 -16.62 -26.40 -19.13
C ALA A 31 -15.48 -25.35 -19.17
N ALA A 32 -14.44 -25.61 -19.97
CA ALA A 32 -13.35 -24.62 -20.16
C ALA A 32 -13.88 -23.28 -20.69
N ALA A 33 -14.79 -23.28 -21.66
CA ALA A 33 -15.39 -22.05 -22.17
C ALA A 33 -16.21 -21.28 -21.13
N ILE A 34 -16.94 -21.99 -20.28
CA ILE A 34 -17.71 -21.37 -19.19
C ILE A 34 -16.76 -20.75 -18.16
N VAL A 35 -15.72 -21.47 -17.74
CA VAL A 35 -14.72 -20.97 -16.78
C VAL A 35 -14.01 -19.75 -17.35
N THR A 36 -13.55 -19.79 -18.61
CA THR A 36 -12.92 -18.65 -19.28
C THR A 36 -13.85 -17.43 -19.29
N ALA A 37 -15.12 -17.62 -19.65
CA ALA A 37 -16.09 -16.52 -19.66
C ALA A 37 -16.31 -15.96 -18.25
N ALA A 38 -16.46 -16.84 -17.25
CA ALA A 38 -16.68 -16.43 -15.86
C ALA A 38 -15.49 -15.62 -15.30
N VAL A 39 -14.25 -16.08 -15.53
CA VAL A 39 -13.04 -15.37 -15.12
C VAL A 39 -12.92 -14.02 -15.82
N ALA A 40 -13.13 -13.96 -17.13
CA ALA A 40 -13.07 -12.70 -17.87
C ALA A 40 -14.15 -11.72 -17.42
N VAL A 41 -15.39 -12.18 -17.19
CA VAL A 41 -16.47 -11.35 -16.65
C VAL A 41 -16.12 -10.84 -15.25
N LEU A 42 -15.54 -11.68 -14.39
CA LEU A 42 -15.10 -11.26 -13.06
C LEU A 42 -14.08 -10.10 -13.14
N VAL A 43 -13.06 -10.20 -14.01
CA VAL A 43 -12.07 -9.11 -14.21
C VAL A 43 -12.75 -7.83 -14.70
N VAL A 44 -13.70 -7.93 -15.64
CA VAL A 44 -14.48 -6.76 -16.11
C VAL A 44 -15.30 -6.15 -14.97
N LEU A 45 -15.93 -6.97 -14.14
CA LEU A 45 -16.71 -6.50 -13.00
C LEU A 45 -15.83 -5.83 -11.94
N LEU A 46 -14.65 -6.39 -11.65
CA LEU A 46 -13.67 -5.76 -10.75
C LEU A 46 -13.19 -4.41 -11.29
N ALA A 47 -12.99 -4.28 -12.61
CA ALA A 47 -12.67 -3.00 -13.21
C ALA A 47 -13.85 -2.01 -13.13
N ALA A 48 -15.06 -2.47 -13.39
CA ALA A 48 -16.26 -1.66 -13.29
C ALA A 48 -16.56 -1.19 -11.86
N ALA A 49 -16.14 -1.93 -10.85
CA ALA A 49 -16.29 -1.58 -9.44
C ALA A 49 -15.66 -0.22 -9.10
N ASN A 50 -14.58 0.18 -9.82
CA ASN A 50 -13.93 1.48 -9.63
C ASN A 50 -14.78 2.70 -10.02
N PHE A 51 -15.93 2.52 -10.65
CA PHE A 51 -16.88 3.60 -10.93
C PHE A 51 -17.86 3.86 -9.77
N PHE A 52 -17.76 3.09 -8.69
CA PHE A 52 -18.58 3.21 -7.49
C PHE A 52 -17.70 3.50 -6.27
N PRO A 53 -18.24 4.10 -5.19
CA PRO A 53 -17.53 4.23 -3.92
C PRO A 53 -17.11 2.85 -3.40
N ALA A 54 -15.86 2.75 -2.90
CA ALA A 54 -15.32 1.46 -2.43
C ALA A 54 -16.13 0.89 -1.26
N SER A 55 -16.55 1.73 -0.34
CA SER A 55 -17.36 1.38 0.83
C SER A 55 -18.80 0.96 0.53
N SER A 56 -19.30 1.08 -0.72
CA SER A 56 -20.69 0.72 -1.07
C SER A 56 -21.04 -0.72 -0.74
N ASN A 57 -20.10 -1.66 -0.91
CA ASN A 57 -20.22 -3.08 -0.56
C ASN A 57 -18.88 -3.80 -0.72
N ILE A 58 -18.80 -5.03 -0.22
CA ILE A 58 -17.57 -5.85 -0.27
C ILE A 58 -17.04 -6.08 -1.69
N PHE A 59 -17.90 -6.08 -2.70
CA PHE A 59 -17.47 -6.28 -4.08
C PHE A 59 -16.80 -5.01 -4.66
N THR A 60 -17.34 -3.82 -4.38
CA THR A 60 -16.72 -2.55 -4.77
C THR A 60 -15.41 -2.33 -4.03
N LEU A 61 -15.36 -2.66 -2.74
CA LEU A 61 -14.14 -2.64 -1.95
C LEU A 61 -13.07 -3.56 -2.53
N ALA A 62 -13.40 -4.83 -2.80
CA ALA A 62 -12.46 -5.75 -3.42
C ALA A 62 -11.99 -5.27 -4.81
N GLY A 63 -12.91 -4.70 -5.59
CA GLY A 63 -12.61 -4.20 -6.93
C GLY A 63 -11.70 -2.95 -6.94
N THR A 64 -11.70 -2.14 -5.89
CA THR A 64 -10.77 -1.00 -5.77
C THR A 64 -9.45 -1.42 -5.14
N TYR A 65 -9.46 -2.34 -4.19
CA TYR A 65 -8.24 -2.79 -3.47
C TYR A 65 -7.31 -3.64 -4.34
N VAL A 66 -7.88 -4.50 -5.21
CA VAL A 66 -7.10 -5.53 -5.93
C VAL A 66 -6.14 -4.96 -6.97
N TRP A 67 -6.42 -3.80 -7.57
CA TRP A 67 -5.67 -3.32 -8.74
C TRP A 67 -4.26 -2.87 -8.42
N ALA A 68 -4.06 -2.06 -7.40
CA ALA A 68 -2.73 -1.60 -7.03
C ALA A 68 -1.80 -2.78 -6.69
N SER A 69 -2.36 -3.82 -6.06
CA SER A 69 -1.61 -5.00 -5.63
C SER A 69 -1.39 -6.03 -6.74
N THR A 70 -2.35 -6.22 -7.66
CA THR A 70 -2.33 -7.37 -8.59
C THR A 70 -2.61 -7.05 -10.06
N ALA A 71 -2.59 -5.78 -10.47
CA ALA A 71 -2.90 -5.39 -11.85
C ALA A 71 -2.13 -6.20 -12.93
N PRO A 72 -0.80 -6.45 -12.83
CA PRO A 72 -0.08 -7.28 -13.82
C PRO A 72 -0.58 -8.71 -13.88
N HIS A 73 -0.98 -9.30 -12.75
CA HIS A 73 -1.55 -10.65 -12.70
C HIS A 73 -2.90 -10.70 -13.44
N LEU A 74 -3.74 -9.65 -13.26
CA LEU A 74 -5.02 -9.54 -13.98
C LEU A 74 -4.82 -9.35 -15.48
N VAL A 75 -3.76 -8.69 -15.93
CA VAL A 75 -3.37 -8.66 -17.36
C VAL A 75 -3.03 -10.07 -17.82
N LEU A 76 -2.17 -10.82 -17.11
CA LEU A 76 -1.78 -12.19 -17.48
C LEU A 76 -2.99 -13.12 -17.53
N VAL A 77 -3.89 -13.05 -16.56
CA VAL A 77 -5.16 -13.82 -16.54
C VAL A 77 -6.02 -13.45 -17.75
N SER A 78 -6.11 -12.17 -18.09
CA SER A 78 -6.90 -11.70 -19.25
C SER A 78 -6.30 -12.15 -20.59
N VAL A 79 -4.98 -12.13 -20.73
CA VAL A 79 -4.27 -12.69 -21.88
C VAL A 79 -4.57 -14.19 -22.03
N LEU A 80 -4.44 -14.95 -20.94
CA LEU A 80 -4.75 -16.38 -20.94
C LEU A 80 -6.21 -16.62 -21.32
N ALA A 81 -7.14 -15.85 -20.75
CA ALA A 81 -8.56 -15.94 -21.11
C ALA A 81 -8.77 -15.67 -22.62
N ALA A 82 -8.13 -14.65 -23.19
CA ALA A 82 -8.22 -14.34 -24.61
C ALA A 82 -7.68 -15.50 -25.49
N LEU A 83 -6.52 -16.05 -25.12
CA LEU A 83 -5.93 -17.20 -25.84
C LEU A 83 -6.83 -18.44 -25.79
N LEU A 84 -7.48 -18.71 -24.65
CA LEU A 84 -8.40 -19.83 -24.48
C LEU A 84 -9.70 -19.67 -25.29
N THR A 85 -10.04 -18.47 -25.79
CA THR A 85 -11.18 -18.30 -26.70
C THR A 85 -10.87 -18.77 -28.13
N ILE A 86 -9.60 -18.82 -28.58
CA ILE A 86 -9.20 -19.19 -29.95
C ILE A 86 -9.72 -20.59 -30.33
N PRO A 87 -9.52 -21.66 -29.53
CA PRO A 87 -10.05 -23.00 -29.89
C PRO A 87 -11.59 -23.06 -29.88
N LEU A 88 -12.28 -22.13 -29.18
CA LEU A 88 -13.75 -22.07 -29.22
C LEU A 88 -14.27 -21.64 -30.59
N TRP A 89 -13.56 -20.75 -31.27
CA TRP A 89 -13.88 -20.30 -32.61
C TRP A 89 -13.70 -21.43 -33.67
N ARG A 90 -12.69 -22.27 -33.50
CA ARG A 90 -12.46 -23.42 -34.35
C ARG A 90 -13.54 -24.51 -34.19
N ALA A 91 -14.12 -24.65 -33.01
CA ALA A 91 -15.12 -25.68 -32.73
C ALA A 91 -16.52 -25.40 -33.29
N ARG A 92 -16.83 -24.20 -33.78
CA ARG A 92 -18.10 -23.72 -34.37
C ARG A 92 -19.39 -24.07 -33.62
N ARG A 93 -19.30 -24.46 -32.33
CA ARG A 93 -20.45 -24.83 -31.48
C ARG A 93 -20.75 -23.69 -30.51
N ARG A 94 -22.03 -23.52 -30.10
CA ARG A 94 -22.51 -22.56 -29.11
C ARG A 94 -22.07 -21.11 -29.40
N PRO A 95 -22.58 -20.47 -30.47
CA PRO A 95 -22.14 -19.14 -30.90
C PRO A 95 -22.30 -18.06 -29.82
N VAL A 96 -23.36 -18.10 -29.03
CA VAL A 96 -23.62 -17.14 -27.95
C VAL A 96 -22.53 -17.23 -26.85
N LEU A 97 -22.26 -18.42 -26.32
CA LEU A 97 -21.23 -18.60 -25.29
C LEU A 97 -19.84 -18.16 -25.79
N ARG A 98 -19.52 -18.49 -27.02
CA ARG A 98 -18.28 -18.07 -27.67
C ARG A 98 -18.20 -16.54 -27.78
N GLY A 99 -19.27 -15.87 -28.21
CA GLY A 99 -19.36 -14.42 -28.29
C GLY A 99 -19.16 -13.76 -26.93
N ILE A 100 -19.85 -14.25 -25.89
CA ILE A 100 -19.72 -13.74 -24.52
C ILE A 100 -18.29 -13.94 -24.01
N ALA A 101 -17.73 -15.15 -24.12
CA ALA A 101 -16.37 -15.43 -23.64
C ALA A 101 -15.31 -14.56 -24.33
N SER A 102 -15.40 -14.39 -25.65
CA SER A 102 -14.45 -13.57 -26.39
C SER A 102 -14.63 -12.07 -26.11
N GLY A 103 -15.86 -11.59 -26.07
CA GLY A 103 -16.15 -10.18 -25.74
C GLY A 103 -15.69 -9.82 -24.33
N ALA A 104 -16.01 -10.67 -23.34
CA ALA A 104 -15.55 -10.47 -21.97
C ALA A 104 -14.01 -10.53 -21.85
N ALA A 105 -13.34 -11.46 -22.54
CA ALA A 105 -11.89 -11.56 -22.51
C ALA A 105 -11.20 -10.33 -23.15
N VAL A 106 -11.74 -9.78 -24.22
CA VAL A 106 -11.23 -8.54 -24.83
C VAL A 106 -11.42 -7.35 -23.90
N LEU A 107 -12.60 -7.22 -23.29
CA LEU A 107 -12.89 -6.15 -22.34
C LEU A 107 -12.01 -6.27 -21.08
N ALA A 108 -11.84 -7.48 -20.54
CA ALA A 108 -10.95 -7.74 -19.41
C ALA A 108 -9.50 -7.35 -19.71
N LEU A 109 -9.00 -7.73 -20.89
CA LEU A 109 -7.65 -7.37 -21.31
C LEU A 109 -7.50 -5.87 -21.52
N ALA A 110 -8.45 -5.20 -22.14
CA ALA A 110 -8.42 -3.76 -22.33
C ALA A 110 -8.45 -3.01 -20.98
N ALA A 111 -9.37 -3.38 -20.09
CA ALA A 111 -9.49 -2.76 -18.77
C ALA A 111 -8.25 -3.00 -17.89
N SER A 112 -7.77 -4.24 -17.79
CA SER A 112 -6.58 -4.55 -16.99
C SER A 112 -5.31 -3.89 -17.53
N THR A 113 -5.13 -3.82 -18.85
CA THR A 113 -4.01 -3.11 -19.47
C THR A 113 -4.09 -1.60 -19.23
N PHE A 114 -5.29 -1.02 -19.35
CA PHE A 114 -5.51 0.40 -19.09
C PHE A 114 -5.18 0.77 -17.63
N ILE A 115 -5.68 0.01 -16.66
CA ILE A 115 -5.43 0.27 -15.23
C ILE A 115 -3.94 0.08 -14.90
N THR A 116 -3.32 -1.01 -15.38
CA THR A 116 -1.88 -1.24 -15.23
C THR A 116 -1.07 -0.10 -15.83
N GLY A 117 -1.41 0.34 -17.05
CA GLY A 117 -0.77 1.46 -17.71
C GLY A 117 -0.93 2.78 -16.95
N SER A 118 -2.09 3.00 -16.33
CA SER A 118 -2.34 4.19 -15.51
C SER A 118 -1.46 4.22 -14.26
N LEU A 119 -1.28 3.09 -13.57
CA LEU A 119 -0.37 2.97 -12.42
C LEU A 119 1.10 3.19 -12.84
N ILE A 120 1.53 2.60 -13.94
CA ILE A 120 2.88 2.83 -14.50
C ILE A 120 3.07 4.31 -14.85
N THR A 121 2.06 4.94 -15.47
CA THR A 121 2.11 6.36 -15.82
C THR A 121 2.19 7.23 -14.55
N ALA A 122 1.44 6.88 -13.49
CA ALA A 122 1.53 7.60 -12.22
C ALA A 122 2.95 7.56 -11.63
N ALA A 123 3.64 6.41 -11.69
CA ALA A 123 5.05 6.35 -11.30
C ALA A 123 5.92 7.22 -12.21
N THR A 124 5.90 6.97 -13.53
CA THR A 124 6.87 7.55 -14.48
C THR A 124 6.68 9.05 -14.69
N SER A 125 5.44 9.56 -14.68
CA SER A 125 5.17 11.01 -14.77
C SER A 125 5.60 11.79 -13.52
N ASN A 126 5.83 11.09 -12.41
CA ASN A 126 6.35 11.67 -11.17
C ASN A 126 7.85 11.34 -10.95
N GLY A 127 8.54 10.88 -11.99
CA GLY A 127 9.97 10.58 -11.98
C GLY A 127 10.33 9.20 -11.47
N GLY A 128 9.36 8.43 -11.00
CA GLY A 128 9.57 7.06 -10.53
C GLY A 128 9.73 6.05 -11.66
N SER A 129 9.95 4.81 -11.29
CA SER A 129 10.12 3.67 -12.21
C SER A 129 9.39 2.44 -11.70
N VAL A 130 9.15 1.47 -12.59
CA VAL A 130 8.50 0.20 -12.24
C VAL A 130 9.26 -0.98 -12.82
N ASN A 131 9.43 -2.02 -12.00
CA ASN A 131 9.95 -3.32 -12.41
C ASN A 131 8.78 -4.33 -12.53
N LEU A 132 8.39 -4.65 -13.76
CA LEU A 132 7.27 -5.55 -14.02
C LEU A 132 7.54 -6.99 -13.56
N VAL A 133 8.79 -7.44 -13.51
CA VAL A 133 9.13 -8.78 -12.97
C VAL A 133 8.84 -8.80 -11.47
N GLN A 134 9.30 -7.81 -10.75
CA GLN A 134 8.99 -7.66 -9.32
C GLN A 134 7.48 -7.52 -9.07
N ALA A 135 6.77 -6.75 -9.91
CA ALA A 135 5.33 -6.58 -9.77
C ALA A 135 4.53 -7.89 -9.98
N VAL A 136 5.08 -8.86 -10.72
CA VAL A 136 4.50 -10.21 -10.89
C VAL A 136 4.98 -11.17 -9.80
N THR A 137 6.24 -11.12 -9.40
CA THR A 137 6.80 -12.03 -8.37
C THR A 137 6.49 -11.57 -6.95
N LEU A 138 6.14 -10.29 -6.76
CA LEU A 138 5.92 -9.64 -5.46
C LEU A 138 7.12 -9.77 -4.53
N SER A 139 8.32 -9.91 -5.09
CA SER A 139 9.55 -10.10 -4.33
C SER A 139 9.94 -8.82 -3.58
N THR A 140 10.34 -8.99 -2.33
CA THR A 140 10.80 -7.91 -1.44
C THR A 140 12.04 -8.34 -0.68
N PRO A 141 12.88 -7.41 -0.21
CA PRO A 141 13.93 -7.70 0.76
C PRO A 141 13.32 -8.33 2.04
N THR A 142 14.10 -9.14 2.74
CA THR A 142 13.66 -9.87 3.94
C THR A 142 14.70 -9.88 5.06
N GLU A 143 15.62 -8.93 5.06
CA GLU A 143 16.66 -8.84 6.09
C GLU A 143 16.04 -8.40 7.42
N PRO A 144 16.30 -9.12 8.53
CA PRO A 144 15.75 -8.76 9.82
C PRO A 144 16.31 -7.43 10.34
N PRO A 145 15.70 -6.81 11.37
CA PRO A 145 16.28 -5.63 12.02
C PRO A 145 17.66 -5.97 12.59
N THR A 146 18.59 -5.02 12.49
CA THR A 146 19.92 -5.12 13.09
C THR A 146 19.88 -4.94 14.59
N GLU A 147 18.89 -4.18 15.08
CA GLU A 147 18.64 -3.95 16.50
C GLU A 147 17.14 -3.83 16.78
N VAL A 148 16.72 -4.34 17.94
CA VAL A 148 15.40 -4.12 18.52
C VAL A 148 15.60 -3.67 19.95
N THR A 149 15.15 -2.46 20.28
CA THR A 149 15.43 -1.84 21.58
C THR A 149 14.25 -1.00 22.07
N THR A 150 14.22 -0.68 23.37
CA THR A 150 13.24 0.26 23.92
C THR A 150 13.84 1.67 23.93
N TYR A 151 13.26 2.58 23.14
CA TYR A 151 13.73 3.96 23.09
C TYR A 151 13.25 4.82 24.28
N VAL A 152 12.09 4.49 24.85
CA VAL A 152 11.54 5.11 26.05
C VAL A 152 10.54 4.19 26.74
N THR A 153 10.37 4.36 28.07
CA THR A 153 9.24 3.78 28.81
C THR A 153 8.28 4.90 29.21
N ALA A 154 7.10 4.92 28.59
CA ALA A 154 6.11 5.97 28.75
C ALA A 154 4.87 5.45 29.48
N GLY A 155 4.53 6.04 30.63
CA GLY A 155 3.39 5.58 31.44
C GLY A 155 3.51 4.12 31.94
N GLY A 156 4.72 3.59 32.03
CA GLY A 156 4.99 2.18 32.40
C GLY A 156 4.99 1.21 31.18
N GLU A 157 4.75 1.67 29.97
CA GLU A 157 4.78 0.91 28.73
C GLU A 157 6.12 1.13 28.02
N PRO A 158 6.89 0.06 27.72
CA PRO A 158 8.11 0.17 26.90
C PRO A 158 7.73 0.38 25.43
N LEU A 159 8.24 1.45 24.82
CA LEU A 159 8.05 1.74 23.41
C LEU A 159 9.28 1.31 22.61
N GLU A 160 9.07 0.42 21.66
CA GLU A 160 10.12 -0.24 20.89
C GLU A 160 10.50 0.57 19.65
N ALA A 161 11.81 0.57 19.34
CA ALA A 161 12.38 0.96 18.06
C ALA A 161 13.03 -0.27 17.41
N ARG A 162 12.85 -0.43 16.10
CA ARG A 162 13.47 -1.44 15.25
C ARG A 162 14.37 -0.76 14.24
N VAL A 163 15.66 -1.04 14.32
CA VAL A 163 16.69 -0.45 13.46
C VAL A 163 17.02 -1.41 12.32
N TYR A 164 17.13 -0.86 11.11
CA TYR A 164 17.54 -1.57 9.91
C TYR A 164 18.66 -0.79 9.24
N GLU A 165 19.86 -1.34 9.28
CA GLU A 165 21.00 -0.74 8.61
C GLU A 165 21.05 -1.12 7.13
N PRO A 166 21.55 -0.23 6.26
CA PRO A 166 21.73 -0.55 4.86
C PRO A 166 22.89 -1.54 4.67
N GLU A 167 22.91 -2.22 3.51
CA GLU A 167 24.04 -3.06 3.15
C GLU A 167 25.36 -2.26 3.13
N GLY A 168 26.32 -2.69 3.91
CA GLY A 168 27.61 -2.01 4.08
C GLY A 168 27.68 -1.04 5.27
N GLY A 169 26.67 -1.04 6.15
CA GLY A 169 26.64 -0.31 7.41
C GLY A 169 26.07 1.09 7.32
N ALA A 170 25.94 1.73 8.48
CA ALA A 170 25.27 3.02 8.65
C ALA A 170 26.06 4.24 8.15
N GLU A 171 27.39 4.14 8.01
CA GLU A 171 28.29 5.28 7.76
C GLU A 171 27.85 6.13 6.56
N GLY A 172 27.47 7.39 6.82
CA GLY A 172 27.01 8.36 5.82
C GLY A 172 25.68 8.02 5.17
N ALA A 173 24.91 7.04 5.67
CA ALA A 173 23.59 6.73 5.17
C ALA A 173 22.58 7.80 5.63
N PRO A 174 21.67 8.29 4.77
CA PRO A 174 20.58 9.16 5.22
C PRO A 174 19.65 8.42 6.17
N VAL A 175 18.99 9.15 7.05
CA VAL A 175 18.16 8.58 8.12
C VAL A 175 16.68 8.65 7.77
N MET A 176 15.95 7.59 8.06
CA MET A 176 14.50 7.54 7.90
C MET A 176 13.84 7.01 9.17
N MET A 177 13.02 7.81 9.83
CA MET A 177 12.12 7.33 10.88
C MET A 177 10.77 6.97 10.27
N TYR A 178 10.31 5.74 10.51
CA TYR A 178 9.04 5.23 10.00
C TYR A 178 7.99 5.09 11.10
N VAL A 179 6.80 5.66 10.86
CA VAL A 179 5.65 5.68 11.77
C VAL A 179 4.52 4.84 11.18
N HIS A 180 4.16 3.75 11.87
CA HIS A 180 3.13 2.82 11.42
C HIS A 180 1.72 3.42 11.45
N GLY A 181 0.84 2.92 10.55
CA GLY A 181 -0.60 3.20 10.55
C GLY A 181 -1.36 2.43 11.64
N GLY A 182 -2.69 2.33 11.47
CA GLY A 182 -3.56 1.55 12.35
C GLY A 182 -4.59 2.36 13.13
N GLY A 183 -5.06 3.51 12.59
CA GLY A 183 -6.15 4.30 13.19
C GLY A 183 -5.83 4.86 14.57
N TRP A 184 -4.55 5.02 14.90
CA TRP A 184 -4.03 5.40 16.25
C TRP A 184 -4.36 4.37 17.35
N GLU A 185 -5.00 3.26 17.05
CA GLU A 185 -5.52 2.24 17.98
C GLU A 185 -4.78 0.91 17.84
N THR A 186 -4.26 0.59 16.67
CA THR A 186 -3.59 -0.68 16.38
C THR A 186 -2.28 -0.44 15.62
N GLY A 187 -1.57 -1.52 15.31
CA GLY A 187 -0.32 -1.49 14.57
C GLY A 187 0.91 -1.56 15.47
N SER A 188 2.05 -1.77 14.82
CA SER A 188 3.35 -1.83 15.49
C SER A 188 4.50 -1.57 14.51
N ALA A 189 5.67 -1.26 15.05
CA ALA A 189 6.92 -1.18 14.29
C ALA A 189 7.25 -2.51 13.58
N GLU A 190 6.86 -3.65 14.16
CA GLU A 190 7.03 -4.98 13.57
C GLU A 190 6.17 -5.18 12.32
N GLU A 191 4.91 -4.71 12.34
CA GLU A 191 4.03 -4.81 11.17
C GLU A 191 4.52 -4.00 9.96
N SER A 192 5.37 -2.99 10.21
CA SER A 192 6.01 -2.16 9.17
C SER A 192 7.33 -2.72 8.63
N GLU A 193 7.73 -3.91 9.08
CA GLU A 193 9.03 -4.52 8.77
C GLU A 193 9.33 -4.55 7.26
N SER A 194 8.38 -4.95 6.42
CA SER A 194 8.60 -5.02 4.96
C SER A 194 8.90 -3.65 4.33
N THR A 195 8.33 -2.57 4.89
CA THR A 195 8.63 -1.20 4.45
C THR A 195 10.02 -0.77 4.90
N ALA A 196 10.37 -1.03 6.17
CA ALA A 196 11.68 -0.70 6.72
C ALA A 196 12.81 -1.46 5.99
N GLN A 197 12.63 -2.76 5.75
CA GLN A 197 13.55 -3.60 4.96
C GLN A 197 13.75 -3.06 3.54
N HIS A 198 12.67 -2.60 2.89
CA HIS A 198 12.76 -2.01 1.56
C HIS A 198 13.67 -0.77 1.57
N TRP A 199 13.47 0.17 2.49
CA TRP A 199 14.24 1.41 2.53
C TRP A 199 15.69 1.17 2.97
N ALA A 200 15.94 0.22 3.89
CA ALA A 200 17.29 -0.18 4.23
C ALA A 200 18.03 -0.81 3.03
N ALA A 201 17.36 -1.66 2.25
CA ALA A 201 17.93 -2.21 1.01
C ALA A 201 18.21 -1.15 -0.06
N GLU A 202 17.48 -0.03 -0.03
CA GLU A 202 17.71 1.13 -0.91
C GLU A 202 18.79 2.09 -0.36
N GLY A 203 19.37 1.81 0.82
CA GLY A 203 20.55 2.51 1.36
C GLY A 203 20.26 3.49 2.50
N TRP A 204 19.07 3.54 3.06
CA TRP A 204 18.74 4.35 4.25
C TRP A 204 19.06 3.61 5.55
N TYR A 205 19.47 4.36 6.58
CA TYR A 205 19.39 3.92 7.97
C TYR A 205 17.96 4.11 8.45
N VAL A 206 17.25 3.03 8.70
CA VAL A 206 15.79 3.08 8.96
C VAL A 206 15.50 2.72 10.41
N VAL A 207 14.67 3.54 11.06
CA VAL A 207 14.16 3.27 12.41
C VAL A 207 12.63 3.23 12.37
N SER A 208 12.05 2.06 12.58
CA SER A 208 10.60 1.90 12.73
C SER A 208 10.25 1.93 14.21
N VAL A 209 9.26 2.74 14.61
CA VAL A 209 8.98 3.04 16.02
C VAL A 209 7.55 2.76 16.42
N ASN A 210 7.37 2.27 17.67
CA ASN A 210 6.09 2.20 18.32
C ASN A 210 5.76 3.54 18.98
N TYR A 211 4.47 3.78 19.20
CA TYR A 211 3.93 4.88 20.01
C TYR A 211 2.71 4.37 20.77
N ARG A 212 2.31 5.03 21.85
CA ARG A 212 1.14 4.62 22.65
C ARG A 212 -0.13 4.67 21.81
N LEU A 213 -0.87 3.56 21.83
CA LEU A 213 -2.10 3.38 21.08
C LEU A 213 -3.31 3.81 21.91
N SER A 214 -4.33 4.33 21.21
CA SER A 214 -5.59 4.77 21.81
C SER A 214 -6.47 3.59 22.21
N SER A 215 -7.25 3.79 23.25
CA SER A 215 -8.29 2.86 23.67
C SER A 215 -9.44 3.63 24.32
N THR A 216 -10.52 2.96 24.64
CA THR A 216 -11.64 3.56 25.38
C THR A 216 -11.27 4.12 26.76
N GLN A 217 -10.19 3.62 27.35
CA GLN A 217 -9.67 4.06 28.65
C GLN A 217 -8.55 5.09 28.53
N GLN A 218 -7.90 5.15 27.38
CA GLN A 218 -6.71 5.97 27.16
C GLN A 218 -6.73 6.63 25.77
N PRO A 219 -7.27 7.85 25.65
CA PRO A 219 -7.04 8.65 24.44
C PRO A 219 -5.58 9.07 24.36
N THR A 220 -5.03 9.18 23.14
CA THR A 220 -3.60 9.45 22.93
C THR A 220 -3.31 10.65 22.03
N TRP A 221 -4.28 11.55 21.86
CA TRP A 221 -4.13 12.77 21.06
C TRP A 221 -2.93 13.64 21.48
N ASP A 222 -2.56 13.62 22.77
CA ASP A 222 -1.39 14.29 23.37
C ASP A 222 -0.18 13.37 23.54
N LYS A 223 -0.42 12.06 23.70
CA LYS A 223 0.61 11.08 24.06
C LYS A 223 1.35 10.55 22.81
N ALA A 224 0.61 10.12 21.78
CA ALA A 224 1.21 9.58 20.58
C ALA A 224 2.14 10.59 19.86
N PRO A 225 1.75 11.88 19.67
CA PRO A 225 2.68 12.89 19.15
C PRO A 225 3.91 13.10 20.03
N ALA A 226 3.74 13.12 21.38
CA ALA A 226 4.85 13.30 22.31
C ALA A 226 5.82 12.10 22.33
N ASP A 227 5.31 10.88 22.18
CA ASP A 227 6.13 9.67 22.06
C ASP A 227 6.96 9.71 20.76
N LEU A 228 6.35 10.15 19.66
CA LEU A 228 7.04 10.25 18.37
C LEU A 228 8.08 11.39 18.36
N ALA A 229 7.85 12.47 19.09
CA ALA A 229 8.86 13.51 19.30
C ALA A 229 10.07 12.96 20.09
N CYS A 230 9.82 12.12 21.09
CA CYS A 230 10.89 11.40 21.78
C CYS A 230 11.59 10.40 20.87
N ALA A 231 10.84 9.63 20.06
CA ALA A 231 11.39 8.68 19.10
C ALA A 231 12.27 9.39 18.05
N LEU A 232 11.88 10.57 17.59
CA LEU A 232 12.67 11.36 16.63
C LEU A 232 13.98 11.84 17.25
N THR A 233 13.94 12.36 18.50
CA THR A 233 15.15 12.75 19.24
C THR A 233 16.08 11.56 19.48
N TRP A 234 15.51 10.39 19.80
CA TRP A 234 16.28 9.17 19.98
C TRP A 234 16.88 8.69 18.65
N THR A 235 16.09 8.69 17.55
CA THR A 235 16.53 8.28 16.21
C THR A 235 17.69 9.13 15.72
N ASP A 236 17.61 10.44 15.87
CA ASP A 236 18.64 11.39 15.47
C ASP A 236 19.97 11.09 16.18
N ARG A 237 19.97 10.92 17.49
CA ARG A 237 21.16 10.60 18.27
C ARG A 237 21.72 9.21 17.97
N HIS A 238 20.83 8.21 17.89
CA HIS A 238 21.23 6.83 17.66
C HIS A 238 21.82 6.65 16.26
N ALA A 239 21.27 7.32 15.27
CA ALA A 239 21.80 7.35 13.91
C ALA A 239 23.18 8.02 13.84
N ALA A 240 23.36 9.15 14.54
CA ALA A 240 24.66 9.83 14.65
C ALA A 240 25.71 8.94 15.32
N GLU A 241 25.35 8.20 16.40
CA GLU A 241 26.24 7.26 17.07
C GLU A 241 26.65 6.09 16.15
N ALA A 242 25.78 5.67 15.23
CA ALA A 242 26.05 4.65 14.22
C ALA A 242 26.87 5.20 13.02
N GLY A 243 27.11 6.52 12.93
CA GLY A 243 27.82 7.17 11.82
C GLY A 243 26.91 7.50 10.62
N ALA A 244 25.60 7.39 10.76
CA ALA A 244 24.67 7.81 9.72
C ALA A 244 24.62 9.34 9.59
N ASP A 245 24.15 9.82 8.47
CA ASP A 245 24.06 11.24 8.14
C ASP A 245 22.68 11.79 8.56
N ASN A 246 22.57 12.26 9.78
CA ASN A 246 21.35 12.83 10.33
C ASN A 246 21.06 14.28 9.88
N ASP A 247 21.95 14.93 9.13
CA ASP A 247 21.63 16.13 8.35
C ASP A 247 20.74 15.81 7.12
N ARG A 248 20.39 14.52 6.91
CA ARG A 248 19.45 14.02 5.91
C ARG A 248 18.39 13.16 6.57
N LEU A 249 17.59 13.78 7.44
CA LEU A 249 16.56 13.12 8.24
C LEU A 249 15.18 13.22 7.59
N THR A 250 14.58 12.08 7.27
CA THR A 250 13.21 11.98 6.75
C THR A 250 12.30 11.29 7.76
N VAL A 251 11.12 11.86 8.01
CA VAL A 251 10.04 11.16 8.73
C VAL A 251 9.02 10.66 7.72
N MET A 252 8.74 9.36 7.76
CA MET A 252 7.79 8.72 6.87
C MET A 252 6.71 7.98 7.66
N GLY A 253 5.46 7.97 7.14
CA GLY A 253 4.39 7.19 7.74
C GLY A 253 3.20 6.99 6.81
N ASP A 254 2.30 6.11 7.21
CA ASP A 254 1.10 5.78 6.45
C ASP A 254 -0.17 5.87 7.30
N SER A 255 -1.30 6.29 6.70
CA SER A 255 -2.59 6.38 7.37
C SER A 255 -2.53 7.27 8.63
N ALA A 256 -2.88 6.75 9.80
CA ALA A 256 -2.71 7.41 11.10
C ALA A 256 -1.25 7.79 11.38
N GLY A 257 -0.29 6.93 11.03
CA GLY A 257 1.15 7.23 11.11
C GLY A 257 1.59 8.33 10.14
N GLY A 258 0.98 8.38 8.96
CA GLY A 258 1.18 9.48 8.02
C GLY A 258 0.67 10.82 8.55
N HIS A 259 -0.49 10.83 9.21
CA HIS A 259 -0.98 12.00 9.94
C HIS A 259 0.02 12.42 11.03
N LEU A 260 0.43 11.48 11.87
CA LEU A 260 1.37 11.75 12.97
C LEU A 260 2.76 12.21 12.45
N ALA A 261 3.23 11.70 11.33
CA ALA A 261 4.47 12.14 10.70
C ALA A 261 4.39 13.60 10.25
N VAL A 262 3.29 14.00 9.61
CA VAL A 262 3.06 15.40 9.21
C VAL A 262 2.92 16.29 10.44
N LEU A 263 2.14 15.87 11.44
CA LEU A 263 1.94 16.60 12.69
C LEU A 263 3.29 16.82 13.41
N LEU A 264 4.09 15.76 13.56
CA LEU A 264 5.39 15.82 14.20
C LEU A 264 6.34 16.83 13.51
N GLY A 265 6.53 16.67 12.19
CA GLY A 265 7.48 17.53 11.49
C GLY A 265 7.06 19.01 11.45
N TRP A 266 5.75 19.28 11.30
CA TRP A 266 5.25 20.65 11.25
C TRP A 266 5.24 21.30 12.65
N SER A 267 4.88 20.55 13.71
CA SER A 267 4.93 21.07 15.09
C SER A 267 6.36 21.21 15.62
N ALA A 268 7.29 20.35 15.20
CA ALA A 268 8.71 20.51 15.52
C ALA A 268 9.28 21.79 14.90
N ALA A 269 8.95 22.07 13.64
CA ALA A 269 9.37 23.28 12.95
C ALA A 269 8.79 24.58 13.55
N ASP A 270 7.59 24.52 14.12
CA ASP A 270 6.94 25.60 14.86
C ASP A 270 7.48 25.75 16.31
N GLY A 271 8.28 24.79 16.78
CA GLY A 271 8.75 24.73 18.18
C GLY A 271 7.68 24.34 19.19
N ALA A 272 6.55 23.80 18.72
CA ALA A 272 5.40 23.38 19.53
C ALA A 272 5.37 21.89 19.86
N ALA A 273 6.30 21.08 19.32
CA ALA A 273 6.35 19.65 19.55
C ALA A 273 6.73 19.35 21.01
N GLU A 274 5.80 18.82 21.80
CA GLU A 274 6.07 18.31 23.14
C GLU A 274 6.67 16.89 23.04
N SER A 275 7.61 16.55 23.94
CA SER A 275 8.29 15.25 23.95
C SER A 275 8.10 14.51 25.27
N THR A 276 7.79 13.21 25.20
CA THR A 276 7.74 12.30 26.35
C THR A 276 9.12 12.22 27.07
N CYS A 277 10.21 12.51 26.36
CA CYS A 277 11.57 12.53 26.89
C CYS A 277 12.24 13.91 26.74
N ALA A 278 11.56 14.99 27.15
CA ALA A 278 12.05 16.37 27.03
C ALA A 278 13.40 16.63 27.72
N ASP A 279 13.81 15.78 28.66
CA ASP A 279 15.13 15.79 29.32
C ASP A 279 16.26 15.31 28.40
N GLN A 280 15.95 14.69 27.27
CA GLN A 280 16.92 14.14 26.31
C GLN A 280 17.36 15.14 25.22
N GLY A 281 16.82 16.33 25.17
CA GLY A 281 17.18 17.38 24.22
C GLY A 281 15.98 17.97 23.47
N GLU A 282 16.27 18.90 22.56
CA GLU A 282 15.27 19.48 21.68
C GLU A 282 14.82 18.46 20.61
N VAL A 283 13.57 18.57 20.19
CA VAL A 283 13.03 17.74 19.09
C VAL A 283 13.64 18.25 17.77
N PRO A 284 14.37 17.41 17.02
CA PRO A 284 14.92 17.84 15.75
C PRO A 284 13.82 18.10 14.72
N VAL A 285 14.07 19.04 13.82
CA VAL A 285 13.18 19.28 12.67
C VAL A 285 13.65 18.38 11.53
N PRO A 286 12.81 17.48 11.00
CA PRO A 286 13.22 16.66 9.86
C PRO A 286 13.34 17.50 8.58
N ASP A 287 14.23 17.11 7.65
CA ASP A 287 14.41 17.78 6.37
C ASP A 287 13.24 17.52 5.42
N ALA A 288 12.60 16.36 5.55
CA ALA A 288 11.47 15.99 4.73
C ALA A 288 10.45 15.09 5.47
N ILE A 289 9.21 15.20 5.00
CA ILE A 289 8.11 14.35 5.45
C ILE A 289 7.51 13.64 4.25
N VAL A 290 7.27 12.33 4.38
CA VAL A 290 6.57 11.51 3.39
C VAL A 290 5.37 10.83 4.04
N ALA A 291 4.17 11.11 3.55
CA ALA A 291 2.95 10.55 4.11
C ALA A 291 2.13 9.83 3.03
N SER A 292 1.79 8.57 3.28
CA SER A 292 0.93 7.78 2.40
C SER A 292 -0.49 7.77 2.95
N TYR A 293 -1.46 8.19 2.14
CA TYR A 293 -2.89 8.24 2.51
C TYR A 293 -3.14 8.74 3.94
N PRO A 294 -2.51 9.84 4.37
CA PRO A 294 -2.61 10.32 5.75
C PRO A 294 -3.99 10.90 6.07
N ALA A 295 -4.37 10.89 7.35
CA ALA A 295 -5.55 11.62 7.82
C ALA A 295 -5.16 13.07 8.24
N ILE A 296 -4.59 13.89 7.33
CA ILE A 296 -4.11 15.25 7.68
C ILE A 296 -5.25 16.12 8.21
N ASP A 297 -6.40 16.10 7.55
CA ASP A 297 -7.62 16.77 8.00
C ASP A 297 -8.48 15.78 8.79
N VAL A 298 -8.15 15.60 10.08
CA VAL A 298 -8.86 14.67 10.98
C VAL A 298 -10.34 15.02 11.09
N GLN A 299 -10.70 16.32 11.08
CA GLN A 299 -12.09 16.76 11.10
C GLN A 299 -12.83 16.32 9.84
N TYR A 300 -12.23 16.54 8.67
CA TYR A 300 -12.82 16.11 7.40
C TYR A 300 -12.99 14.60 7.33
N ASN A 301 -11.98 13.87 7.83
CA ASN A 301 -12.06 12.41 7.90
C ASN A 301 -13.17 11.93 8.84
N TYR A 302 -13.35 12.59 9.99
CA TYR A 302 -14.45 12.30 10.90
C TYR A 302 -15.84 12.56 10.26
N ASP A 303 -15.98 13.66 9.53
CA ASP A 303 -17.26 14.08 8.95
C ASP A 303 -17.65 13.28 7.70
N TYR A 304 -16.68 12.82 6.90
CA TYR A 304 -16.89 12.27 5.57
C TYR A 304 -16.24 10.91 5.31
N GLY A 305 -15.41 10.42 6.20
CA GLY A 305 -14.81 9.08 6.09
C GLY A 305 -15.89 8.01 6.24
N VAL A 306 -15.78 6.93 5.47
CA VAL A 306 -16.77 5.87 5.43
C VAL A 306 -16.15 4.54 5.86
N ALA A 307 -16.79 3.87 6.80
CA ALA A 307 -16.40 2.54 7.27
C ALA A 307 -16.49 1.51 6.12
N PRO A 308 -15.38 0.89 5.69
CA PRO A 308 -15.40 -0.08 4.60
C PRO A 308 -16.01 -1.43 5.03
N VAL A 309 -15.82 -1.78 6.29
CA VAL A 309 -16.35 -3.00 6.92
C VAL A 309 -16.65 -2.72 8.41
N PRO A 310 -17.54 -3.50 9.06
CA PRO A 310 -17.79 -3.35 10.49
C PRO A 310 -16.50 -3.46 11.32
N GLY A 311 -16.32 -2.54 12.27
CA GLY A 311 -15.14 -2.50 13.15
C GLY A 311 -13.94 -1.74 12.59
N ILE A 312 -14.03 -1.21 11.37
CA ILE A 312 -13.04 -0.28 10.80
C ILE A 312 -13.77 1.02 10.47
N ASP A 313 -13.86 1.94 11.44
CA ASP A 313 -14.67 3.15 11.35
C ASP A 313 -13.82 4.40 11.64
N PRO A 314 -13.69 5.34 10.67
CA PRO A 314 -12.93 6.57 10.84
C PRO A 314 -13.42 7.43 12.00
N GLN A 315 -14.73 7.40 12.26
CA GLN A 315 -15.35 8.16 13.36
C GLN A 315 -15.00 7.55 14.71
N GLU A 316 -15.03 6.21 14.83
CA GLU A 316 -14.64 5.51 16.04
C GLU A 316 -13.16 5.71 16.35
N PHE A 317 -12.28 5.58 15.36
CA PHE A 317 -10.85 5.83 15.51
C PHE A 317 -10.56 7.25 15.97
N THR A 318 -11.22 8.25 15.38
CA THR A 318 -11.08 9.66 15.80
C THR A 318 -11.61 9.85 17.22
N HIS A 319 -12.73 9.21 17.59
CA HIS A 319 -13.32 9.26 18.92
C HIS A 319 -12.36 8.68 19.98
N LEU A 320 -11.75 7.52 19.71
CA LEU A 320 -10.77 6.90 20.60
C LEU A 320 -9.51 7.75 20.74
N PHE A 321 -9.03 8.30 19.62
CA PHE A 321 -7.82 9.13 19.60
C PHE A 321 -8.00 10.42 20.39
N LEU A 322 -9.12 11.14 20.18
CA LEU A 322 -9.41 12.38 20.88
C LEU A 322 -9.97 12.17 22.30
N GLY A 323 -10.56 11.00 22.59
CA GLY A 323 -11.30 10.72 23.82
C GLY A 323 -12.73 11.28 23.78
N GLY A 324 -13.29 11.48 22.60
CA GLY A 324 -14.63 11.98 22.32
C GLY A 324 -14.73 12.57 20.91
N THR A 325 -15.84 13.24 20.62
CA THR A 325 -16.04 13.84 19.31
C THR A 325 -15.22 15.13 19.13
N PRO A 326 -14.91 15.54 17.88
CA PRO A 326 -14.29 16.83 17.58
C PRO A 326 -15.04 18.03 18.17
N ALA A 327 -16.38 17.95 18.21
CA ALA A 327 -17.22 19.01 18.78
C ALA A 327 -17.14 19.12 20.31
N GLU A 328 -16.94 17.99 21.01
CA GLU A 328 -16.72 17.97 22.46
C GLU A 328 -15.34 18.47 22.85
N PHE A 329 -14.32 18.22 21.98
CA PHE A 329 -12.91 18.54 22.26
C PHE A 329 -12.25 19.38 21.15
N PRO A 330 -12.75 20.60 20.86
CA PRO A 330 -12.24 21.44 19.78
C PRO A 330 -10.76 21.84 19.97
N ASP A 331 -10.29 21.95 21.22
CA ASP A 331 -8.89 22.28 21.49
C ASP A 331 -7.96 21.09 21.21
N ARG A 332 -8.40 19.86 21.52
CA ARG A 332 -7.66 18.65 21.14
C ARG A 332 -7.61 18.50 19.61
N MET A 333 -8.75 18.76 18.96
CA MET A 333 -8.83 18.73 17.49
C MET A 333 -7.86 19.73 16.86
N ARG A 334 -7.73 20.94 17.43
CA ARG A 334 -6.76 21.93 16.97
C ARG A 334 -5.32 21.45 17.20
N ALA A 335 -5.04 20.86 18.35
CA ALA A 335 -3.71 20.38 18.71
C ALA A 335 -3.22 19.24 17.79
N VAL A 336 -4.13 18.39 17.29
CA VAL A 336 -3.78 17.31 16.36
C VAL A 336 -3.90 17.68 14.88
N SER A 337 -4.28 18.92 14.58
CA SER A 337 -4.33 19.42 13.19
C SER A 337 -2.96 19.95 12.76
N PRO A 338 -2.26 19.31 11.81
CA PRO A 338 -0.97 19.81 11.32
C PRO A 338 -1.03 21.25 10.82
N LEU A 339 -2.16 21.65 10.23
CA LEU A 339 -2.38 23.02 9.72
C LEU A 339 -2.25 24.10 10.80
N THR A 340 -2.37 23.75 12.08
CA THR A 340 -2.15 24.65 13.21
C THR A 340 -0.71 25.15 13.29
N TYR A 341 0.24 24.37 12.78
CA TYR A 341 1.69 24.57 12.94
C TYR A 341 2.39 24.97 11.65
N LEU A 342 1.64 25.49 10.67
CA LEU A 342 2.22 25.99 9.41
C LEU A 342 3.05 27.25 9.64
N GLY A 343 4.29 27.25 9.16
CA GLY A 343 5.21 28.38 9.24
C GLY A 343 6.31 28.31 8.17
N ASP A 344 7.19 29.31 8.17
CA ASP A 344 8.27 29.43 7.16
C ASP A 344 9.31 28.30 7.24
N ALA A 345 9.44 27.66 8.41
CA ALA A 345 10.37 26.54 8.64
C ALA A 345 9.73 25.17 8.40
N THR A 346 8.47 25.11 7.96
CA THR A 346 7.76 23.84 7.75
C THR A 346 8.49 22.98 6.72
N PRO A 347 8.84 21.70 7.03
CA PRO A 347 9.60 20.82 6.15
C PRO A 347 8.92 20.53 4.83
N SER A 348 9.74 20.27 3.78
CA SER A 348 9.22 19.75 2.52
C SER A 348 8.36 18.50 2.76
N THR A 349 7.17 18.46 2.16
CA THR A 349 6.20 17.41 2.44
C THR A 349 5.66 16.74 1.16
N LEU A 350 5.79 15.41 1.06
CA LEU A 350 5.21 14.60 -0.02
C LEU A 350 4.04 13.78 0.52
N VAL A 351 2.90 13.84 -0.17
CA VAL A 351 1.74 12.98 0.11
C VAL A 351 1.46 12.07 -1.08
N LEU A 352 1.35 10.77 -0.85
CA LEU A 352 0.89 9.76 -1.82
C LEU A 352 -0.58 9.47 -1.54
N GLN A 353 -1.47 9.88 -2.44
CA GLN A 353 -2.92 9.82 -2.23
C GLN A 353 -3.58 8.86 -3.23
N PRO A 354 -4.16 7.73 -2.77
CA PRO A 354 -5.01 6.91 -3.63
C PRO A 354 -6.30 7.66 -3.98
N ASP A 355 -6.71 7.62 -5.25
CA ASP A 355 -7.84 8.41 -5.75
C ASP A 355 -9.22 7.77 -5.45
N ARG A 356 -9.24 6.54 -4.95
CA ARG A 356 -10.45 5.80 -4.58
C ARG A 356 -10.61 5.59 -3.08
N ASP A 357 -9.82 6.29 -2.29
CA ASP A 357 -9.91 6.24 -0.83
C ASP A 357 -11.13 7.02 -0.35
N ASP A 358 -12.11 6.32 0.17
CA ASP A 358 -13.29 6.85 0.83
C ASP A 358 -13.30 6.54 2.34
N PHE A 359 -12.31 5.76 2.80
CA PHE A 359 -12.03 5.55 4.21
C PHE A 359 -11.33 6.79 4.81
N ILE A 360 -10.27 7.30 4.16
CA ILE A 360 -9.72 8.63 4.37
C ILE A 360 -9.94 9.44 3.09
N PRO A 361 -11.04 10.22 3.01
CA PRO A 361 -11.41 10.89 1.77
C PRO A 361 -10.33 11.84 1.27
N ALA A 362 -9.90 11.62 0.03
CA ALA A 362 -8.79 12.32 -0.60
C ALA A 362 -8.91 13.86 -0.57
N GLU A 363 -10.13 14.39 -0.61
CA GLU A 363 -10.41 15.83 -0.62
C GLU A 363 -9.83 16.55 0.61
N GLY A 364 -9.87 15.93 1.80
CA GLY A 364 -9.27 16.48 3.02
C GLY A 364 -7.76 16.72 2.84
N ASN A 365 -7.04 15.75 2.27
CA ASN A 365 -5.61 15.85 2.00
C ASN A 365 -5.30 16.87 0.89
N TYR A 366 -6.09 16.91 -0.20
CA TYR A 366 -5.92 17.93 -1.25
C TYR A 366 -6.09 19.34 -0.71
N ARG A 367 -7.08 19.58 0.16
CA ARG A 367 -7.31 20.87 0.81
C ARG A 367 -6.15 21.24 1.73
N SER A 368 -5.68 20.31 2.56
CA SER A 368 -4.59 20.53 3.50
C SER A 368 -3.29 20.87 2.78
N ILE A 369 -2.90 20.11 1.76
CA ILE A 369 -1.69 20.36 0.98
C ILE A 369 -1.80 21.67 0.18
N LYS A 370 -2.97 21.98 -0.37
CA LYS A 370 -3.19 23.28 -1.03
C LYS A 370 -3.02 24.44 -0.06
N THR A 371 -3.50 24.31 1.17
CA THR A 371 -3.32 25.34 2.22
C THR A 371 -1.86 25.50 2.58
N ALA A 372 -1.11 24.40 2.74
CA ALA A 372 0.33 24.44 2.99
C ALA A 372 1.10 25.12 1.84
N GLN A 373 0.78 24.80 0.58
CA GLN A 373 1.35 25.45 -0.59
C GLN A 373 1.07 26.96 -0.63
N GLN A 374 -0.15 27.37 -0.25
CA GLN A 374 -0.52 28.79 -0.18
C GLN A 374 0.23 29.54 0.93
N ALA A 375 0.62 28.84 1.99
CA ALA A 375 1.49 29.32 3.06
C ALA A 375 2.99 29.33 2.68
N GLY A 376 3.37 28.88 1.48
CA GLY A 376 4.73 28.86 0.99
C GLY A 376 5.50 27.56 1.23
N VAL A 377 4.86 26.54 1.81
CA VAL A 377 5.51 25.24 2.06
C VAL A 377 5.74 24.50 0.74
N ASP A 378 6.94 23.93 0.57
CA ASP A 378 7.24 22.99 -0.51
C ASP A 378 6.51 21.66 -0.26
N ALA A 379 5.22 21.66 -0.53
CA ALA A 379 4.35 20.49 -0.33
C ALA A 379 3.84 19.98 -1.67
N ARG A 380 3.83 18.65 -1.83
CA ARG A 380 3.37 17.97 -3.05
C ARG A 380 2.42 16.85 -2.70
N ILE A 381 1.36 16.69 -3.50
CA ILE A 381 0.48 15.53 -3.45
C ILE A 381 0.51 14.80 -4.78
N VAL A 382 0.70 13.50 -4.75
CA VAL A 382 0.72 12.62 -5.93
C VAL A 382 -0.45 11.66 -5.86
N SER A 383 -1.34 11.73 -6.86
CA SER A 383 -2.47 10.82 -6.98
C SER A 383 -2.04 9.45 -7.49
N VAL A 384 -2.53 8.38 -6.85
CA VAL A 384 -2.36 7.00 -7.29
C VAL A 384 -3.70 6.50 -7.84
N PRO A 385 -3.82 6.35 -9.17
CA PRO A 385 -5.09 6.02 -9.81
C PRO A 385 -5.52 4.58 -9.53
N PHE A 386 -6.83 4.34 -9.47
CA PHE A 386 -7.42 3.02 -9.23
C PHE A 386 -6.92 2.33 -7.95
N ALA A 387 -6.43 3.11 -7.00
CA ALA A 387 -5.94 2.67 -5.71
C ALA A 387 -6.89 3.08 -4.59
N TRP A 388 -6.98 2.24 -3.58
CA TRP A 388 -7.71 2.49 -2.35
C TRP A 388 -6.73 2.53 -1.17
N HIS A 389 -7.23 2.77 0.04
CA HIS A 389 -6.44 2.81 1.28
C HIS A 389 -5.48 1.61 1.39
N ALA A 390 -4.26 1.81 1.88
CA ALA A 390 -3.21 0.78 1.97
C ALA A 390 -2.86 0.13 0.61
N PHE A 391 -2.88 0.89 -0.48
CA PHE A 391 -2.61 0.41 -1.83
C PHE A 391 -1.21 -0.23 -2.02
N ASP A 392 -0.32 0.02 -1.11
CA ASP A 392 1.08 -0.40 -1.04
C ASP A 392 1.33 -1.57 -0.08
N ALA A 393 0.28 -2.17 0.48
CA ALA A 393 0.38 -3.28 1.45
C ALA A 393 1.28 -4.45 0.97
N LEU A 394 1.42 -4.63 -0.34
CA LEU A 394 2.40 -5.54 -0.94
C LEU A 394 3.52 -4.71 -1.57
N GLN A 395 4.65 -4.57 -0.89
CA GLN A 395 5.78 -3.72 -1.28
C GLN A 395 6.29 -3.97 -2.71
N GLY A 396 6.35 -5.24 -3.16
CA GLY A 396 6.74 -5.60 -4.53
C GLY A 396 5.68 -5.30 -5.60
N SER A 397 4.45 -4.97 -5.22
CA SER A 397 3.34 -4.68 -6.16
C SER A 397 3.54 -3.38 -6.93
N LEU A 398 2.70 -3.13 -7.95
CA LEU A 398 2.73 -1.82 -8.64
C LEU A 398 2.41 -0.67 -7.69
N GLY A 399 1.45 -0.85 -6.77
CA GLY A 399 1.14 0.16 -5.76
C GLY A 399 2.36 0.49 -4.89
N GLY A 400 3.01 -0.55 -4.33
CA GLY A 400 4.23 -0.38 -3.55
C GLY A 400 5.35 0.29 -4.35
N GLN A 401 5.55 -0.11 -5.61
CA GLN A 401 6.56 0.50 -6.47
C GLN A 401 6.25 1.95 -6.85
N VAL A 402 4.98 2.31 -7.07
CA VAL A 402 4.58 3.72 -7.28
C VAL A 402 4.98 4.55 -6.06
N LYS A 403 4.58 4.11 -4.84
CA LYS A 403 4.96 4.80 -3.60
C LYS A 403 6.47 4.96 -3.50
N ASN A 404 7.19 3.84 -3.53
CA ASN A 404 8.61 3.81 -3.23
C ASN A 404 9.44 4.56 -4.27
N SER A 405 9.20 4.34 -5.57
CA SER A 405 10.01 4.98 -6.62
C SER A 405 9.75 6.48 -6.75
N VAL A 406 8.51 6.94 -6.55
CA VAL A 406 8.17 8.36 -6.52
C VAL A 406 8.80 9.03 -5.29
N THR A 407 8.68 8.41 -4.12
CA THR A 407 9.31 8.90 -2.87
C THR A 407 10.82 9.02 -3.03
N LYS A 408 11.48 7.95 -3.51
CA LYS A 408 12.93 7.95 -3.73
C LYS A 408 13.37 9.09 -4.65
N THR A 409 12.70 9.25 -5.80
CA THR A 409 13.00 10.33 -6.74
C THR A 409 12.77 11.72 -6.13
N TRP A 410 11.70 11.87 -5.33
CA TRP A 410 11.39 13.13 -4.70
C TRP A 410 12.41 13.50 -3.61
N LEU A 411 12.91 12.53 -2.85
CA LEU A 411 14.00 12.69 -1.88
C LEU A 411 15.35 12.95 -2.59
N ASP A 412 15.63 12.25 -3.70
CA ASP A 412 16.85 12.45 -4.50
C ASP A 412 16.95 13.88 -5.06
N GLN A 413 15.83 14.46 -5.51
CA GLN A 413 15.76 15.86 -5.97
C GLN A 413 16.05 16.89 -4.88
N ARG A 414 16.11 16.47 -3.61
CA ARG A 414 16.40 17.31 -2.42
C ARG A 414 17.70 16.94 -1.75
N ASP A 415 18.52 16.11 -2.40
CA ASP A 415 19.79 15.59 -1.88
C ASP A 415 19.62 14.75 -0.57
N LEU A 416 18.41 14.23 -0.31
CA LEU A 416 18.07 13.44 0.87
C LEU A 416 18.14 11.91 0.64
N ALA A 417 18.40 11.47 -0.59
CA ALA A 417 18.55 10.06 -0.92
C ALA A 417 20.02 9.58 -0.75
N PRO A 418 20.24 8.26 -0.59
CA PRO A 418 21.59 7.70 -0.59
C PRO A 418 22.36 8.09 -1.85
N GLN A 419 23.57 8.57 -1.67
CA GLN A 419 24.46 8.84 -2.81
C GLN A 419 24.87 7.51 -3.43
N GLN A 420 24.76 7.40 -4.76
CA GLN A 420 25.27 6.22 -5.46
C GLN A 420 26.77 6.12 -5.18
N ARG A 421 27.19 5.07 -4.46
CA ARG A 421 28.62 4.79 -4.32
C ARG A 421 29.16 4.60 -5.73
N GLN A 422 29.99 5.55 -6.20
CA GLN A 422 30.70 5.37 -7.44
C GLN A 422 31.60 4.15 -7.23
N GLY A 423 31.27 3.05 -7.92
CA GLY A 423 32.02 1.82 -7.83
C GLY A 423 33.48 2.09 -8.19
N THR A 424 34.36 1.86 -7.21
CA THR A 424 35.81 1.86 -7.40
C THR A 424 36.24 0.62 -8.17
#